data_75d9e1acd36097d74d1f65913c9fd9b8
#
_entry.id   75d9e1acd36097d74d1f65913c9fd9b8
#
_cell.length_a   1.000
_cell.length_b   1.000
_cell.length_c   1.000
_cell.angle_alpha   90.00
_cell.angle_beta   90.00
_cell.angle_gamma   90.00
#
_symmetry.space_group_name_H-M   'P 1'
#
loop_
_entity.id
_entity.type
_entity.pdbx_description
1 polymer ?
#
loop_
_entity_poly.entity_id
_entity_poly.type
_entity_poly.pdbx_seq_one_letter_code
_entity_poly.pdbx_strand_id
1 'polypeptide(L)'
;MIKHKDHFHGSDLEKIEEIYGIPKEQITSFSANVNPLGISPKLRSSLIDHIDAITSYPDRAYTSLRAQIGAYVHAPAQSILVGNGSTELISLFIQMEHPKKALILGPTYSEYEREISLGGGTSLYYPLREEDGFILNVEEFKKSLNESIDLLVICNPNNPTSTAISQDTMRKILDECKRYDIFVMVDETYVEFAPDAAEVDSIPLTRFYNNLVVLRGV
;
A
#
# COMPACT_ATOMS: atom_id res chain seq x y z
N MET A 1 -23.95 17.76 -5.38
CA MET A 1 -22.58 18.21 -5.07
C MET A 1 -22.06 17.33 -3.94
N ILE A 2 -21.27 16.31 -4.24
CA ILE A 2 -20.60 15.49 -3.24
C ILE A 2 -19.57 16.41 -2.59
N LYS A 3 -19.77 16.77 -1.32
CA LYS A 3 -18.74 17.44 -0.55
C LYS A 3 -17.60 16.44 -0.42
N HIS A 4 -16.51 16.64 -1.18
CA HIS A 4 -15.24 15.97 -0.87
C HIS A 4 -14.96 16.24 0.61
N LYS A 5 -14.95 15.20 1.43
CA LYS A 5 -14.30 15.27 2.74
C LYS A 5 -12.88 15.73 2.44
N ASP A 6 -12.48 16.88 2.98
CA ASP A 6 -11.07 17.28 2.96
C ASP A 6 -10.30 16.14 3.62
N HIS A 7 -9.61 15.34 2.80
CA HIS A 7 -8.71 14.31 3.30
C HIS A 7 -7.50 15.03 3.90
N PHE A 8 -7.60 15.27 5.18
CA PHE A 8 -6.55 15.89 5.96
C PHE A 8 -5.56 14.81 6.40
N HIS A 9 -4.32 14.93 5.95
CA HIS A 9 -3.25 14.08 6.42
C HIS A 9 -2.55 14.76 7.60
N GLY A 10 -2.45 14.06 8.74
CA GLY A 10 -1.88 14.64 9.96
C GLY A 10 -0.40 15.06 9.86
N SER A 11 0.29 14.73 8.75
CA SER A 11 1.65 15.22 8.46
C SER A 11 1.68 16.60 7.78
N ASP A 12 0.52 17.15 7.40
CA ASP A 12 0.42 18.48 6.81
C ASP A 12 0.45 19.54 7.93
N LEU A 13 1.65 19.88 8.37
CA LEU A 13 1.88 20.81 9.49
C LEU A 13 1.42 22.24 9.14
N GLU A 14 1.50 22.64 7.88
CA GLU A 14 1.01 23.92 7.39
C GLU A 14 -0.51 24.04 7.59
N LYS A 15 -1.23 22.97 7.28
CA LYS A 15 -2.69 22.92 7.47
C LYS A 15 -3.09 22.92 8.96
N ILE A 16 -2.30 22.25 9.80
CA ILE A 16 -2.50 22.28 11.26
C ILE A 16 -2.29 23.69 11.80
N GLU A 17 -1.23 24.37 11.37
CA GLU A 17 -0.97 25.75 11.73
C GLU A 17 -2.13 26.66 11.31
N GLU A 18 -2.64 26.53 10.10
CA GLU A 18 -3.79 27.27 9.59
C GLU A 18 -5.06 27.07 10.44
N ILE A 19 -5.37 25.81 10.77
CA ILE A 19 -6.61 25.44 11.47
C ILE A 19 -6.56 25.79 12.96
N TYR A 20 -5.41 25.53 13.62
CA TYR A 20 -5.30 25.63 15.08
C TYR A 20 -4.51 26.82 15.55
N GLY A 21 -3.87 27.59 14.66
CA GLY A 21 -3.05 28.75 15.01
C GLY A 21 -1.79 28.41 15.82
N ILE A 22 -1.33 27.17 15.77
CA ILE A 22 -0.12 26.71 16.45
C ILE A 22 1.03 26.71 15.44
N PRO A 23 2.10 27.50 15.65
CA PRO A 23 3.26 27.51 14.76
C PRO A 23 3.82 26.11 14.55
N LYS A 24 4.09 25.73 13.29
CA LYS A 24 4.56 24.38 12.95
C LYS A 24 5.86 23.98 13.65
N GLU A 25 6.71 24.93 13.98
CA GLU A 25 7.94 24.73 14.73
C GLU A 25 7.70 24.30 16.20
N GLN A 26 6.50 24.53 16.71
CA GLN A 26 6.07 24.14 18.06
C GLN A 26 5.33 22.79 18.08
N ILE A 27 5.09 22.20 16.90
CA ILE A 27 4.37 20.93 16.78
C ILE A 27 5.35 19.76 16.82
N THR A 28 5.17 18.86 17.78
CA THR A 28 5.82 17.54 17.74
C THR A 28 4.91 16.57 17.02
N SER A 29 5.28 16.21 15.78
CA SER A 29 4.48 15.32 14.94
C SER A 29 4.75 13.84 15.24
N PHE A 30 3.67 13.08 15.49
CA PHE A 30 3.66 11.61 15.57
C PHE A 30 2.82 10.98 14.45
N SER A 31 2.48 11.75 13.43
CA SER A 31 1.51 11.37 12.39
C SER A 31 2.13 10.81 11.12
N ALA A 32 3.45 10.90 10.96
CA ALA A 32 4.15 10.41 9.78
C ALA A 32 5.15 9.30 10.13
N ASN A 33 5.12 8.22 9.35
CA ASN A 33 6.09 7.13 9.47
C ASN A 33 7.39 7.49 8.74
N VAL A 34 8.10 8.49 9.25
CA VAL A 34 9.39 8.94 8.72
C VAL A 34 10.51 8.44 9.62
N ASN A 35 11.61 7.97 9.02
CA ASN A 35 12.77 7.53 9.78
C ASN A 35 13.39 8.70 10.57
N PRO A 36 13.30 8.72 11.91
CA PRO A 36 13.81 9.83 12.72
C PRO A 36 15.34 9.95 12.68
N LEU A 37 16.05 8.90 12.26
CA LEU A 37 17.51 8.91 12.10
C LEU A 37 17.95 9.54 10.77
N GLY A 38 16.99 9.89 9.89
CA GLY A 38 17.28 10.42 8.56
C GLY A 38 17.85 9.38 7.60
N ILE A 39 18.56 9.87 6.56
CA ILE A 39 19.19 9.00 5.56
C ILE A 39 20.52 8.46 6.05
N SER A 40 20.85 7.22 5.67
CA SER A 40 22.13 6.62 6.03
C SER A 40 23.32 7.38 5.39
N PRO A 41 24.52 7.40 6.02
CA PRO A 41 25.71 8.00 5.42
C PRO A 41 26.04 7.40 4.03
N LYS A 42 25.84 6.09 3.86
CA LYS A 42 26.05 5.39 2.59
C LYS A 42 25.12 5.91 1.48
N LEU A 43 23.83 6.09 1.79
CA LEU A 43 22.87 6.65 0.83
C LEU A 43 23.24 8.10 0.48
N ARG A 44 23.60 8.90 1.48
CA ARG A 44 24.03 10.31 1.28
C ARG A 44 25.23 10.38 0.31
N SER A 45 26.28 9.57 0.56
CA SER A 45 27.44 9.53 -0.34
C SER A 45 27.04 9.13 -1.75
N SER A 46 26.26 8.06 -1.90
CA SER A 46 25.80 7.58 -3.20
C SER A 46 25.02 8.64 -3.99
N LEU A 47 24.15 9.41 -3.31
CA LEU A 47 23.41 10.50 -3.97
C LEU A 47 24.34 11.62 -4.46
N ILE A 48 25.36 11.99 -3.66
CA ILE A 48 26.35 13.01 -4.03
C ILE A 48 27.19 12.52 -5.22
N ASP A 49 27.66 11.29 -5.18
CA ASP A 49 28.52 10.71 -6.21
C ASP A 49 27.80 10.54 -7.57
N HIS A 50 26.46 10.50 -7.56
CA HIS A 50 25.64 10.31 -8.76
C HIS A 50 24.75 11.52 -9.08
N ILE A 51 25.02 12.69 -8.51
CA ILE A 51 24.16 13.88 -8.71
C ILE A 51 24.06 14.27 -10.19
N ASP A 52 25.09 14.05 -10.99
CA ASP A 52 25.10 14.38 -12.40
C ASP A 52 24.10 13.56 -13.25
N ALA A 53 23.53 12.49 -12.69
CA ALA A 53 22.47 11.72 -13.34
C ALA A 53 21.26 12.59 -13.72
N ILE A 54 21.01 13.71 -13.01
CA ILE A 54 19.93 14.65 -13.30
C ILE A 54 20.11 15.37 -14.65
N THR A 55 21.31 15.37 -15.23
CA THR A 55 21.60 16.01 -16.52
C THR A 55 21.21 15.17 -17.72
N SER A 56 20.80 13.92 -17.50
CA SER A 56 20.45 12.96 -18.55
C SER A 56 19.00 12.51 -18.44
N TYR A 57 18.40 12.15 -19.58
CA TYR A 57 17.10 11.49 -19.56
C TYR A 57 17.22 10.12 -18.86
N PRO A 58 16.25 9.77 -17.98
CA PRO A 58 16.23 8.45 -17.36
C PRO A 58 15.94 7.35 -18.39
N ASP A 59 16.36 6.13 -18.07
CA ASP A 59 15.94 4.93 -18.80
C ASP A 59 14.42 4.76 -18.65
N ARG A 60 13.68 4.91 -19.77
CA ARG A 60 12.21 4.81 -19.78
C ARG A 60 11.68 3.45 -19.38
N ALA A 61 12.45 2.40 -19.56
CA ALA A 61 12.09 1.03 -19.19
C ALA A 61 12.48 0.70 -17.76
N TYR A 62 13.23 1.57 -17.08
CA TYR A 62 13.78 1.31 -15.74
C TYR A 62 14.53 -0.02 -15.66
N THR A 63 15.24 -0.43 -16.69
CA THR A 63 15.79 -1.79 -16.87
C THR A 63 16.67 -2.18 -15.69
N SER A 64 17.65 -1.34 -15.33
CA SER A 64 18.55 -1.59 -14.21
C SER A 64 17.81 -1.58 -12.87
N LEU A 65 16.94 -0.61 -12.64
CA LEU A 65 16.17 -0.49 -11.40
C LEU A 65 15.24 -1.68 -11.18
N ARG A 66 14.51 -2.09 -12.21
CA ARG A 66 13.63 -3.28 -12.16
C ARG A 66 14.42 -4.56 -11.89
N ALA A 67 15.62 -4.69 -12.46
CA ALA A 67 16.50 -5.82 -12.18
C ALA A 67 16.97 -5.85 -10.72
N GLN A 68 17.35 -4.69 -10.17
CA GLN A 68 17.78 -4.57 -8.77
C GLN A 68 16.61 -4.85 -7.80
N ILE A 69 15.44 -4.26 -8.05
CA ILE A 69 14.23 -4.55 -7.27
C ILE A 69 13.89 -6.03 -7.36
N GLY A 70 13.94 -6.62 -8.56
CA GLY A 70 13.67 -8.05 -8.77
C GLY A 70 14.60 -8.97 -7.97
N ALA A 71 15.89 -8.61 -7.90
CA ALA A 71 16.85 -9.32 -7.06
C ALA A 71 16.52 -9.18 -5.56
N TYR A 72 16.10 -7.99 -5.13
CA TYR A 72 15.75 -7.71 -3.74
C TYR A 72 14.49 -8.46 -3.29
N VAL A 73 13.43 -8.44 -4.10
CA VAL A 73 12.13 -9.06 -3.77
C VAL A 73 11.97 -10.50 -4.31
N HIS A 74 13.00 -11.06 -4.92
CA HIS A 74 13.00 -12.40 -5.52
C HIS A 74 11.91 -12.62 -6.58
N ALA A 75 11.63 -11.57 -7.38
CA ALA A 75 10.66 -11.60 -8.48
C ALA A 75 11.32 -11.29 -9.84
N PRO A 76 10.76 -11.80 -10.96
CA PRO A 76 11.27 -11.47 -12.29
C PRO A 76 11.15 -9.98 -12.60
N ALA A 77 12.18 -9.35 -13.16
CA ALA A 77 12.19 -7.93 -13.50
C ALA A 77 11.02 -7.50 -14.41
N GLN A 78 10.57 -8.40 -15.32
CA GLN A 78 9.42 -8.13 -16.19
C GLN A 78 8.08 -8.06 -15.45
N SER A 79 8.00 -8.58 -14.24
CA SER A 79 6.80 -8.52 -13.38
C SER A 79 6.80 -7.30 -12.46
N ILE A 80 7.76 -6.37 -12.61
CA ILE A 80 7.91 -5.21 -11.73
C ILE A 80 7.52 -3.94 -12.49
N LEU A 81 6.63 -3.18 -11.89
CA LEU A 81 6.31 -1.80 -12.26
C LEU A 81 6.92 -0.86 -11.21
N VAL A 82 7.51 0.25 -11.65
CA VAL A 82 8.14 1.25 -10.79
C VAL A 82 7.31 2.53 -10.80
N GLY A 83 7.15 3.15 -9.64
CA GLY A 83 6.47 4.44 -9.48
C GLY A 83 7.12 5.31 -8.40
N ASN A 84 6.71 6.57 -8.32
CA ASN A 84 7.14 7.52 -7.31
C ASN A 84 6.38 7.31 -5.99
N GLY A 85 6.78 6.28 -5.27
CA GLY A 85 6.12 5.82 -4.06
C GLY A 85 4.87 4.98 -4.34
N SER A 86 4.35 4.34 -3.27
CA SER A 86 3.17 3.47 -3.36
C SER A 86 1.90 4.22 -3.77
N THR A 87 1.76 5.49 -3.43
CA THR A 87 0.56 6.28 -3.78
C THR A 87 0.36 6.42 -5.29
N GLU A 88 1.44 6.65 -6.07
CA GLU A 88 1.33 6.66 -7.53
C GLU A 88 0.89 5.30 -8.06
N LEU A 89 1.47 4.22 -7.55
CA LEU A 89 1.12 2.86 -7.97
C LEU A 89 -0.33 2.48 -7.60
N ILE A 90 -0.80 2.88 -6.41
CA ILE A 90 -2.20 2.72 -6.00
C ILE A 90 -3.12 3.43 -7.00
N SER A 91 -2.81 4.70 -7.30
CA SER A 91 -3.61 5.51 -8.23
C SER A 91 -3.65 4.89 -9.63
N LEU A 92 -2.49 4.52 -10.18
CA LEU A 92 -2.39 3.91 -11.51
C LEU A 92 -3.15 2.58 -11.58
N PHE A 93 -3.02 1.74 -10.56
CA PHE A 93 -3.70 0.44 -10.51
C PHE A 93 -5.21 0.61 -10.44
N ILE A 94 -5.72 1.50 -9.57
CA ILE A 94 -7.16 1.78 -9.45
C ILE A 94 -7.70 2.39 -10.75
N GLN A 95 -6.96 3.28 -11.41
CA GLN A 95 -7.34 3.84 -12.71
C GLN A 95 -7.39 2.78 -13.81
N MET A 96 -6.52 1.78 -13.76
CA MET A 96 -6.49 0.69 -14.75
C MET A 96 -7.65 -0.30 -14.53
N GLU A 97 -7.90 -0.70 -13.29
CA GLU A 97 -8.93 -1.68 -12.95
C GLU A 97 -10.35 -1.09 -12.94
N HIS A 98 -10.49 0.22 -12.72
CA HIS A 98 -11.79 0.92 -12.63
C HIS A 98 -12.83 0.20 -11.76
N PRO A 99 -12.49 -0.17 -10.51
CA PRO A 99 -13.42 -0.90 -9.67
C PRO A 99 -14.66 -0.07 -9.39
N LYS A 100 -15.85 -0.63 -9.65
CA LYS A 100 -17.13 -0.02 -9.27
C LYS A 100 -17.34 -0.14 -7.77
N LYS A 101 -16.94 -1.27 -7.20
CA LYS A 101 -17.08 -1.57 -5.80
C LYS A 101 -15.80 -2.25 -5.26
N ALA A 102 -15.15 -1.60 -4.32
CA ALA A 102 -13.98 -2.14 -3.64
C ALA A 102 -14.28 -2.45 -2.18
N LEU A 103 -13.81 -3.60 -1.69
CA LEU A 103 -13.80 -3.94 -0.28
C LEU A 103 -12.43 -3.64 0.32
N ILE A 104 -12.40 -2.95 1.44
CA ILE A 104 -11.17 -2.55 2.14
C ILE A 104 -11.20 -3.12 3.56
N LEU A 105 -10.13 -3.77 4.00
CA LEU A 105 -9.97 -4.14 5.40
C LEU A 105 -9.62 -2.88 6.20
N GLY A 106 -10.46 -2.52 7.16
CA GLY A 106 -10.29 -1.28 7.94
C GLY A 106 -10.39 -1.48 9.45
N PRO A 107 -9.81 -0.56 10.24
CA PRO A 107 -9.20 0.70 9.80
C PRO A 107 -7.87 0.50 9.08
N THR A 108 -7.60 1.31 8.05
CA THR A 108 -6.37 1.24 7.26
C THR A 108 -6.02 2.58 6.62
N TYR A 109 -5.01 2.61 5.76
CA TYR A 109 -4.52 3.81 5.08
C TYR A 109 -5.61 4.44 4.20
N SER A 110 -5.82 5.74 4.37
CA SER A 110 -6.95 6.46 3.77
C SER A 110 -6.86 6.69 2.26
N GLU A 111 -5.66 6.59 1.69
CA GLU A 111 -5.46 6.84 0.25
C GLU A 111 -6.17 5.80 -0.63
N TYR A 112 -6.40 4.59 -0.15
CA TYR A 112 -7.16 3.59 -0.93
C TYR A 112 -8.58 4.08 -1.24
N GLU A 113 -9.33 4.51 -0.20
CA GLU A 113 -10.67 5.06 -0.37
C GLU A 113 -10.67 6.30 -1.27
N ARG A 114 -9.67 7.17 -1.06
CA ARG A 114 -9.51 8.39 -1.84
C ARG A 114 -9.36 8.07 -3.33
N GLU A 115 -8.42 7.21 -3.70
CA GLU A 115 -8.15 6.89 -5.11
C GLU A 115 -9.33 6.14 -5.77
N ILE A 116 -9.97 5.22 -5.05
CA ILE A 116 -11.19 4.55 -5.51
C ILE A 116 -12.30 5.57 -5.77
N SER A 117 -12.51 6.52 -4.87
CA SER A 117 -13.51 7.59 -5.03
C SER A 117 -13.20 8.52 -6.21
N LEU A 118 -11.92 8.87 -6.41
CA LEU A 118 -11.47 9.66 -7.57
C LEU A 118 -11.70 8.92 -8.89
N GLY A 119 -11.55 7.59 -8.89
CA GLY A 119 -11.88 6.71 -10.02
C GLY A 119 -13.38 6.51 -10.25
N GLY A 120 -14.24 7.08 -9.40
CA GLY A 120 -15.71 6.93 -9.47
C GLY A 120 -16.24 5.64 -8.85
N GLY A 121 -15.41 4.87 -8.16
CA GLY A 121 -15.80 3.66 -7.44
C GLY A 121 -16.37 3.93 -6.04
N THR A 122 -16.94 2.91 -5.44
CA THR A 122 -17.47 2.93 -4.07
C THR A 122 -16.66 2.01 -3.18
N SER A 123 -16.20 2.52 -2.05
CA SER A 123 -15.49 1.75 -1.03
C SER A 123 -16.47 1.19 0.00
N LEU A 124 -16.33 -0.09 0.29
CA LEU A 124 -16.95 -0.79 1.41
C LEU A 124 -15.85 -1.17 2.40
N TYR A 125 -16.15 -1.16 3.69
CA TYR A 125 -15.20 -1.55 4.71
C TYR A 125 -15.62 -2.86 5.38
N TYR A 126 -14.68 -3.80 5.48
CA TYR A 126 -14.76 -4.90 6.43
C TYR A 126 -14.08 -4.45 7.72
N PRO A 127 -14.81 -4.34 8.85
CA PRO A 127 -14.25 -3.80 10.08
C PRO A 127 -13.39 -4.84 10.79
N LEU A 128 -12.12 -4.52 10.99
CA LEU A 128 -11.29 -5.18 12.00
C LEU A 128 -11.60 -4.53 13.34
N ARG A 129 -11.81 -5.32 14.39
CA ARG A 129 -12.34 -4.85 15.66
C ARG A 129 -11.26 -4.78 16.73
N GLU A 130 -11.33 -3.75 17.57
CA GLU A 130 -10.42 -3.56 18.70
C GLU A 130 -10.52 -4.70 19.73
N GLU A 131 -11.75 -5.18 20.00
CA GLU A 131 -11.98 -6.31 20.90
C GLU A 131 -11.30 -7.61 20.47
N ASP A 132 -11.03 -7.76 19.17
CA ASP A 132 -10.31 -8.90 18.57
C ASP A 132 -8.82 -8.58 18.33
N GLY A 133 -8.32 -7.46 18.87
CA GLY A 133 -6.96 -6.97 18.63
C GLY A 133 -6.68 -6.63 17.17
N PHE A 134 -7.71 -6.27 16.39
CA PHE A 134 -7.66 -6.04 14.95
C PHE A 134 -7.16 -7.26 14.13
N ILE A 135 -7.26 -8.45 14.70
CA ILE A 135 -6.90 -9.70 14.02
C ILE A 135 -8.03 -10.15 13.10
N LEU A 136 -7.70 -10.49 11.85
CA LEU A 136 -8.67 -10.95 10.87
C LEU A 136 -9.14 -12.38 11.18
N ASN A 137 -10.45 -12.56 11.37
CA ASN A 137 -11.07 -13.88 11.28
C ASN A 137 -11.36 -14.20 9.81
N VAL A 138 -10.51 -15.01 9.20
CA VAL A 138 -10.60 -15.30 7.77
C VAL A 138 -11.88 -16.04 7.37
N GLU A 139 -12.40 -16.93 8.22
CA GLU A 139 -13.61 -17.68 7.88
C GLU A 139 -14.88 -16.80 7.92
N GLU A 140 -14.92 -15.81 8.79
CA GLU A 140 -16.00 -14.80 8.79
C GLU A 140 -15.81 -13.80 7.64
N PHE A 141 -14.57 -13.37 7.38
CA PHE A 141 -14.25 -12.45 6.30
C PHE A 141 -14.68 -12.99 4.93
N LYS A 142 -14.40 -14.26 4.65
CA LYS A 142 -14.77 -14.89 3.36
C LYS A 142 -16.26 -14.81 3.06
N LYS A 143 -17.13 -14.75 4.08
CA LYS A 143 -18.59 -14.60 3.91
C LYS A 143 -19.00 -13.22 3.37
N SER A 144 -18.13 -12.23 3.46
CA SER A 144 -18.38 -10.88 2.89
C SER A 144 -17.93 -10.75 1.43
N LEU A 145 -17.22 -11.73 0.89
CA LEU A 145 -16.81 -11.76 -0.51
C LEU A 145 -17.95 -12.30 -1.38
N ASN A 146 -18.19 -11.62 -2.50
CA ASN A 146 -19.23 -12.01 -3.47
C ASN A 146 -18.98 -11.32 -4.83
N GLU A 147 -19.72 -11.72 -5.85
CA GLU A 147 -19.58 -11.26 -7.24
C GLU A 147 -19.85 -9.77 -7.47
N SER A 148 -20.34 -9.05 -6.48
CA SER A 148 -20.55 -7.59 -6.60
C SER A 148 -19.28 -6.78 -6.26
N ILE A 149 -18.21 -7.42 -5.79
CA ILE A 149 -16.95 -6.79 -5.43
C ILE A 149 -15.96 -6.98 -6.57
N ASP A 150 -15.39 -5.88 -7.08
CA ASP A 150 -14.41 -5.91 -8.16
C ASP A 150 -12.97 -5.95 -7.62
N LEU A 151 -12.74 -5.28 -6.49
CA LEU A 151 -11.41 -5.11 -5.89
C LEU A 151 -11.45 -5.39 -4.38
N LEU A 152 -10.47 -6.13 -3.89
CA LEU A 152 -10.15 -6.23 -2.47
C LEU A 152 -8.82 -5.53 -2.20
N VAL A 153 -8.79 -4.64 -1.20
CA VAL A 153 -7.57 -3.94 -0.77
C VAL A 153 -7.19 -4.39 0.64
N ILE A 154 -5.94 -4.83 0.78
CA ILE A 154 -5.36 -5.28 2.05
C ILE A 154 -4.02 -4.58 2.27
N CYS A 155 -3.84 -3.90 3.39
CA CYS A 155 -2.54 -3.43 3.87
C CYS A 155 -1.95 -4.49 4.79
N ASN A 156 -0.74 -4.99 4.50
CA ASN A 156 -0.16 -6.13 5.22
C ASN A 156 1.38 -6.06 5.36
N PRO A 157 1.97 -5.74 6.51
CA PRO A 157 1.31 -5.40 7.78
C PRO A 157 0.45 -4.13 7.70
N ASN A 158 -0.65 -4.12 8.46
CA ASN A 158 -1.62 -3.05 8.37
C ASN A 158 -1.17 -1.75 9.07
N ASN A 159 -1.34 -0.64 8.40
CA ASN A 159 -1.27 0.70 8.97
C ASN A 159 -2.70 1.22 9.21
N PRO A 160 -3.15 1.54 10.48
CA PRO A 160 -2.29 1.78 11.64
C PRO A 160 -2.22 0.66 12.67
N THR A 161 -2.88 -0.49 12.49
CA THR A 161 -3.08 -1.49 13.57
C THR A 161 -1.84 -2.34 13.85
N SER A 162 -0.84 -2.33 12.96
CA SER A 162 0.39 -3.14 13.03
C SER A 162 0.15 -4.66 13.03
N THR A 163 -1.08 -5.10 12.74
CA THR A 163 -1.41 -6.52 12.59
C THR A 163 -1.00 -7.03 11.22
N ALA A 164 -0.67 -8.31 11.13
CA ALA A 164 -0.28 -8.94 9.87
C ALA A 164 -1.08 -10.21 9.60
N ILE A 165 -1.30 -10.47 8.32
CA ILE A 165 -1.94 -11.67 7.78
C ILE A 165 -0.84 -12.59 7.26
N SER A 166 -0.81 -13.84 7.70
CA SER A 166 0.17 -14.82 7.22
C SER A 166 -0.08 -15.18 5.75
N GLN A 167 0.97 -15.65 5.08
CA GLN A 167 0.88 -16.12 3.69
C GLN A 167 -0.16 -17.24 3.51
N ASP A 168 -0.30 -18.14 4.50
CA ASP A 168 -1.31 -19.22 4.45
C ASP A 168 -2.74 -18.67 4.54
N THR A 169 -2.96 -17.65 5.38
CA THR A 169 -4.24 -16.96 5.46
C THR A 169 -4.53 -16.18 4.18
N MET A 170 -3.51 -15.52 3.62
CA MET A 170 -3.62 -14.81 2.34
C MET A 170 -4.01 -15.76 1.20
N ARG A 171 -3.46 -16.99 1.15
CA ARG A 171 -3.88 -18.02 0.17
C ARG A 171 -5.38 -18.31 0.24
N LYS A 172 -5.92 -18.49 1.46
CA LYS A 172 -7.36 -18.74 1.65
C LYS A 172 -8.22 -17.59 1.15
N ILE A 173 -7.75 -16.35 1.32
CA ILE A 173 -8.44 -15.15 0.82
C ILE A 173 -8.38 -15.13 -0.71
N LEU A 174 -7.21 -15.35 -1.30
CA LEU A 174 -7.00 -15.33 -2.75
C LEU A 174 -7.79 -16.43 -3.46
N ASP A 175 -7.88 -17.63 -2.87
CA ASP A 175 -8.69 -18.73 -3.40
C ASP A 175 -10.17 -18.35 -3.46
N GLU A 176 -10.69 -17.69 -2.42
CA GLU A 176 -12.07 -17.23 -2.38
C GLU A 176 -12.30 -16.06 -3.36
N CYS A 177 -11.39 -15.09 -3.43
CA CYS A 177 -11.45 -13.99 -4.38
C CYS A 177 -11.46 -14.48 -5.83
N LYS A 178 -10.66 -15.50 -6.15
CA LYS A 178 -10.63 -16.11 -7.47
C LYS A 178 -11.97 -16.73 -7.88
N ARG A 179 -12.75 -17.25 -6.93
CA ARG A 179 -14.10 -17.82 -7.20
C ARG A 179 -15.10 -16.77 -7.67
N TYR A 180 -14.93 -15.51 -7.22
CA TYR A 180 -15.81 -14.39 -7.53
C TYR A 180 -15.21 -13.39 -8.53
N ASP A 181 -14.04 -13.73 -9.12
CA ASP A 181 -13.31 -12.86 -10.06
C ASP A 181 -12.94 -11.49 -9.44
N ILE A 182 -12.63 -11.50 -8.12
CA ILE A 182 -12.20 -10.31 -7.39
C ILE A 182 -10.70 -10.14 -7.57
N PHE A 183 -10.25 -8.95 -8.01
CA PHE A 183 -8.84 -8.61 -8.00
C PHE A 183 -8.38 -8.22 -6.59
N VAL A 184 -7.13 -8.53 -6.24
CA VAL A 184 -6.60 -8.29 -4.90
C VAL A 184 -5.35 -7.42 -4.98
N MET A 185 -5.39 -6.27 -4.32
CA MET A 185 -4.23 -5.41 -4.11
C MET A 185 -3.75 -5.55 -2.66
N VAL A 186 -2.53 -6.03 -2.49
CA VAL A 186 -1.88 -6.16 -1.17
C VAL A 186 -0.79 -5.10 -1.07
N ASP A 187 -0.91 -4.19 -0.12
CA ASP A 187 0.10 -3.18 0.16
C ASP A 187 1.02 -3.66 1.29
N GLU A 188 2.23 -4.01 0.92
CA GLU A 188 3.29 -4.52 1.79
C GLU A 188 4.40 -3.48 2.04
N THR A 189 4.06 -2.19 2.02
CA THR A 189 5.03 -1.10 2.30
C THR A 189 5.79 -1.30 3.61
N TYR A 190 5.22 -2.03 4.57
CA TYR A 190 5.82 -2.24 5.90
C TYR A 190 6.24 -3.69 6.17
N VAL A 191 6.35 -4.54 5.17
CA VAL A 191 6.65 -5.96 5.38
C VAL A 191 8.01 -6.20 6.04
N GLU A 192 9.01 -5.35 5.80
CA GLU A 192 10.34 -5.42 6.41
C GLU A 192 10.31 -5.20 7.94
N PHE A 193 9.23 -4.63 8.47
CA PHE A 193 9.04 -4.45 9.91
C PHE A 193 8.32 -5.64 10.59
N ALA A 194 7.85 -6.62 9.82
CA ALA A 194 7.28 -7.83 10.39
C ALA A 194 8.36 -8.66 11.10
N PRO A 195 8.07 -9.28 12.26
CA PRO A 195 9.02 -10.14 12.97
C PRO A 195 9.55 -11.29 12.11
N ASP A 196 8.72 -11.85 11.24
CA ASP A 196 9.06 -12.80 10.20
C ASP A 196 8.44 -12.33 8.87
N ALA A 197 9.22 -11.60 8.09
CA ALA A 197 8.79 -11.06 6.80
C ALA A 197 8.43 -12.19 5.80
N ALA A 198 9.08 -13.35 5.88
CA ALA A 198 8.81 -14.47 4.98
C ALA A 198 7.43 -15.10 5.21
N GLU A 199 6.92 -15.06 6.45
CA GLU A 199 5.57 -15.54 6.75
C GLU A 199 4.47 -14.61 6.24
N VAL A 200 4.80 -13.32 5.99
CA VAL A 200 3.85 -12.29 5.60
C VAL A 200 3.91 -11.98 4.09
N ASP A 201 5.08 -12.13 3.47
CA ASP A 201 5.37 -11.77 2.08
C ASP A 201 4.43 -12.48 1.08
N SER A 202 3.64 -11.70 0.36
CA SER A 202 2.71 -12.20 -0.67
C SER A 202 3.32 -12.26 -2.08
N ILE A 203 4.53 -11.75 -2.29
CA ILE A 203 5.18 -11.79 -3.63
C ILE A 203 5.28 -13.21 -4.19
N PRO A 204 5.66 -14.25 -3.42
CA PRO A 204 5.70 -15.62 -3.94
C PRO A 204 4.35 -16.12 -4.47
N LEU A 205 3.23 -15.56 -3.97
CA LEU A 205 1.88 -15.93 -4.38
C LEU A 205 1.54 -15.44 -5.79
N THR A 206 2.17 -14.37 -6.27
CA THR A 206 1.95 -13.83 -7.62
C THR A 206 2.26 -14.83 -8.73
N ARG A 207 3.01 -15.90 -8.42
CA ARG A 207 3.29 -16.99 -9.36
C ARG A 207 2.09 -17.94 -9.59
N PHE A 208 1.12 -17.92 -8.66
CA PHE A 208 -0.01 -18.83 -8.63
C PHE A 208 -1.35 -18.13 -8.84
N TYR A 209 -1.38 -16.81 -8.58
CA TYR A 209 -2.57 -15.99 -8.65
C TYR A 209 -2.38 -14.84 -9.64
N ASN A 210 -3.15 -14.85 -10.72
CA ASN A 210 -3.15 -13.80 -11.74
C ASN A 210 -4.05 -12.61 -11.39
N ASN A 211 -4.81 -12.72 -10.31
CA ASN A 211 -5.66 -11.68 -9.74
C ASN A 211 -5.03 -11.00 -8.51
N LEU A 212 -3.71 -10.99 -8.42
CA LEU A 212 -2.96 -10.41 -7.29
C LEU A 212 -1.92 -9.42 -7.79
N VAL A 213 -1.93 -8.22 -7.19
CA VAL A 213 -0.82 -7.27 -7.24
C VAL A 213 -0.31 -7.00 -5.82
N VAL A 214 1.02 -6.88 -5.68
CA VAL A 214 1.67 -6.58 -4.41
C VAL A 214 2.45 -5.27 -4.55
N LEU A 215 2.17 -4.31 -3.69
CA LEU A 215 2.90 -3.05 -3.60
C LEU A 215 4.02 -3.17 -2.57
N ARG A 216 5.19 -2.58 -2.87
CA ARG A 216 6.36 -2.58 -1.98
C ARG A 216 6.97 -1.18 -1.92
N GLY A 217 7.39 -0.77 -0.72
CA GLY A 217 8.33 0.32 -0.53
C GLY A 217 9.78 -0.21 -0.65
N VAL A 218 10.67 0.51 -1.32
CA VAL A 218 12.09 0.19 -1.47
C VAL A 218 12.97 1.39 -1.15
#